data_3cb97fcdc06a7ee2603abcb3ed475f59
#
_entry.id   3cb97fcdc06a7ee2603abcb3ed475f59
#
_cell.length_a   1.000
_cell.length_b   1.000
_cell.length_c   1.000
_cell.angle_alpha   90.00
_cell.angle_beta   90.00
_cell.angle_gamma   90.00
#
_symmetry.space_group_name_H-M   'P 1'
#
loop_
_entity.id
_entity.type
_entity.pdbx_description
1 polymer ?
#
loop_
_entity_poly.entity_id
_entity_poly.type
_entity_poly.pdbx_seq_one_letter_code
_entity_poly.pdbx_strand_id
1 'polypeptide(L)'
;MIFQVFNAGFPGDTTLELLKRFQRDVAARQPDLVVLLIGSNDMLYPGHVLDIADYRRNLNTLLDRIGWINAECILMTAPRFITALLLENYPDTLQYSHSPEERLALVNNTIREVAAERDLELVDLYKIIDPVDDSAGSMILNPANSNRRDGMHLTADGNRKAAGAVYRVWQRCFSDRHTIVCLGDSLTYGVYMPGKGSAKPDALTYPGILANLLN
;
A
#
# COMPACT_ATOMS: atom_id res chain seq x y z
N MET A 1 23.24 0.76 -14.98
CA MET A 1 22.52 1.81 -14.22
C MET A 1 22.10 1.19 -12.91
N ILE A 2 22.12 1.94 -11.80
CA ILE A 2 21.73 1.44 -10.48
C ILE A 2 20.33 1.99 -10.18
N PHE A 3 19.37 1.10 -9.89
CA PHE A 3 18.06 1.52 -9.45
C PHE A 3 18.06 1.83 -7.96
N GLN A 4 17.38 2.90 -7.58
CA GLN A 4 17.23 3.30 -6.19
C GLN A 4 15.76 3.15 -5.79
N VAL A 5 15.49 2.31 -4.80
CA VAL A 5 14.15 2.15 -4.24
C VAL A 5 14.16 2.64 -2.79
N PHE A 6 13.20 3.45 -2.43
CA PHE A 6 13.02 3.97 -1.08
C PHE A 6 11.72 3.45 -0.48
N ASN A 7 11.80 2.92 0.73
CA ASN A 7 10.61 2.61 1.52
C ASN A 7 10.21 3.85 2.32
N ALA A 8 9.13 4.48 1.92
CA ALA A 8 8.50 5.62 2.59
C ALA A 8 7.15 5.21 3.23
N GLY A 9 7.05 3.97 3.70
CA GLY A 9 5.94 3.50 4.51
C GLY A 9 6.09 3.92 5.97
N PHE A 10 4.98 4.24 6.63
CA PHE A 10 4.94 4.48 8.07
C PHE A 10 3.66 3.88 8.67
N PRO A 11 3.77 3.04 9.73
CA PRO A 11 2.60 2.38 10.32
C PRO A 11 1.58 3.37 10.86
N GLY A 12 0.30 3.12 10.56
CA GLY A 12 -0.81 3.95 11.04
C GLY A 12 -1.14 5.17 10.16
N ASP A 13 -0.29 5.48 9.17
CA ASP A 13 -0.54 6.64 8.31
C ASP A 13 -1.83 6.49 7.50
N THR A 14 -2.52 7.61 7.37
CA THR A 14 -3.63 7.87 6.45
C THR A 14 -3.18 8.80 5.33
N THR A 15 -4.07 9.10 4.40
CA THR A 15 -3.80 10.10 3.34
C THR A 15 -3.38 11.46 3.92
N LEU A 16 -3.91 11.85 5.09
CA LEU A 16 -3.55 13.12 5.74
C LEU A 16 -2.09 13.14 6.21
N GLU A 17 -1.60 12.04 6.83
CA GLU A 17 -0.21 11.93 7.27
C GLU A 17 0.74 11.91 6.06
N LEU A 18 0.37 11.22 4.98
CA LEU A 18 1.16 11.25 3.74
C LEU A 18 1.29 12.67 3.19
N LEU A 19 0.21 13.46 3.19
CA LEU A 19 0.24 14.86 2.75
C LEU A 19 1.17 15.72 3.62
N LYS A 20 1.20 15.49 4.95
CA LYS A 20 2.07 16.25 5.89
C LYS A 20 3.56 15.97 5.65
N ARG A 21 3.91 14.72 5.34
CA ARG A 21 5.32 14.30 5.19
C ARG A 21 5.81 14.21 3.74
N PHE A 22 4.96 14.54 2.75
CA PHE A 22 5.25 14.41 1.32
C PHE A 22 6.57 15.09 0.91
N GLN A 23 6.79 16.33 1.36
CA GLN A 23 8.00 17.09 1.02
C GLN A 23 9.27 16.39 1.50
N ARG A 24 9.26 15.89 2.74
CA ARG A 24 10.43 15.23 3.36
C ARG A 24 10.70 13.85 2.77
N ASP A 25 9.65 13.05 2.57
CA ASP A 25 9.79 11.62 2.31
C ASP A 25 9.69 11.27 0.82
N VAL A 26 9.14 12.16 0.01
CA VAL A 26 8.98 11.98 -1.44
C VAL A 26 9.75 13.03 -2.22
N ALA A 27 9.35 14.30 -2.16
CA ALA A 27 9.91 15.35 -3.02
C ALA A 27 11.42 15.55 -2.83
N ALA A 28 11.92 15.47 -1.59
CA ALA A 28 13.35 15.59 -1.29
C ALA A 28 14.21 14.46 -1.93
N ARG A 29 13.61 13.36 -2.36
CA ARG A 29 14.28 12.25 -3.03
C ARG A 29 14.30 12.37 -4.55
N GLN A 30 13.59 13.35 -5.11
CA GLN A 30 13.47 13.60 -6.55
C GLN A 30 13.15 12.30 -7.32
N PRO A 31 12.06 11.59 -6.98
CA PRO A 31 11.74 10.33 -7.63
C PRO A 31 11.31 10.53 -9.08
N ASP A 32 11.62 9.54 -9.92
CA ASP A 32 11.03 9.42 -11.26
C ASP A 32 9.66 8.72 -11.22
N LEU A 33 9.46 7.88 -10.18
CA LEU A 33 8.25 7.08 -10.00
C LEU A 33 7.87 7.00 -8.51
N VAL A 34 6.59 7.16 -8.22
CA VAL A 34 6.00 6.89 -6.91
C VAL A 34 5.05 5.69 -7.01
N VAL A 35 5.26 4.70 -6.15
CA VAL A 35 4.31 3.58 -5.95
C VAL A 35 3.49 3.91 -4.70
N LEU A 36 2.20 4.19 -4.86
CA LEU A 36 1.32 4.67 -3.79
C LEU A 36 0.34 3.60 -3.34
N LEU A 37 0.48 3.15 -2.09
CA LEU A 37 -0.43 2.21 -1.42
C LEU A 37 -0.95 2.85 -0.13
N ILE A 38 -2.20 3.32 -0.13
CA ILE A 38 -2.83 3.99 1.01
C ILE A 38 -4.36 3.84 0.98
N GLY A 39 -5.00 3.85 2.13
CA GLY A 39 -6.45 3.85 2.28
C GLY A 39 -6.98 2.85 3.28
N SER A 40 -6.18 1.85 3.67
CA SER A 40 -6.59 0.88 4.70
C SER A 40 -6.90 1.59 6.03
N ASN A 41 -6.00 2.46 6.50
CA ASN A 41 -6.19 3.17 7.76
C ASN A 41 -7.29 4.24 7.65
N ASP A 42 -7.40 4.90 6.50
CA ASP A 42 -8.46 5.89 6.24
C ASP A 42 -9.88 5.31 6.40
N MET A 43 -10.03 3.98 6.20
CA MET A 43 -11.32 3.30 6.21
C MET A 43 -11.52 2.29 7.34
N LEU A 44 -10.44 1.75 7.91
CA LEU A 44 -10.53 0.64 8.87
C LEU A 44 -10.05 0.99 10.27
N TYR A 45 -9.10 1.94 10.41
CA TYR A 45 -8.50 2.23 11.71
C TYR A 45 -9.38 3.17 12.54
N PRO A 46 -9.91 2.73 13.70
CA PRO A 46 -10.80 3.55 14.54
C PRO A 46 -10.16 4.89 14.91
N GLY A 47 -10.95 5.97 14.82
CA GLY A 47 -10.48 7.34 15.06
C GLY A 47 -9.80 8.02 13.86
N HIS A 48 -9.49 7.28 12.80
CA HIS A 48 -8.90 7.80 11.57
C HIS A 48 -9.82 7.67 10.34
N VAL A 49 -10.99 7.05 10.51
CA VAL A 49 -11.94 6.84 9.43
C VAL A 49 -12.41 8.16 8.86
N LEU A 50 -12.18 8.35 7.56
CA LEU A 50 -12.59 9.53 6.81
C LEU A 50 -13.93 9.30 6.10
N ASP A 51 -14.62 10.38 5.76
CA ASP A 51 -15.63 10.34 4.72
C ASP A 51 -14.95 10.02 3.37
N ILE A 52 -15.65 9.27 2.52
CA ILE A 52 -15.07 8.84 1.23
C ILE A 52 -14.76 10.03 0.29
N ALA A 53 -15.52 11.12 0.39
CA ALA A 53 -15.24 12.34 -0.37
C ALA A 53 -13.94 13.02 0.11
N ASP A 54 -13.68 13.00 1.41
CA ASP A 54 -12.44 13.52 2.00
C ASP A 54 -11.24 12.66 1.60
N TYR A 55 -11.39 11.33 1.65
CA TYR A 55 -10.38 10.41 1.15
C TYR A 55 -10.03 10.69 -0.33
N ARG A 56 -11.07 10.78 -1.19
CA ARG A 56 -10.89 11.08 -2.63
C ARG A 56 -10.16 12.41 -2.84
N ARG A 57 -10.52 13.45 -2.09
CA ARG A 57 -9.87 14.77 -2.15
C ARG A 57 -8.39 14.67 -1.76
N ASN A 58 -8.07 13.97 -0.68
CA ASN A 58 -6.70 13.78 -0.21
C ASN A 58 -5.86 12.98 -1.22
N LEU A 59 -6.43 11.89 -1.76
CA LEU A 59 -5.78 11.08 -2.79
C LEU A 59 -5.45 11.93 -4.02
N ASN A 60 -6.42 12.72 -4.52
CA ASN A 60 -6.19 13.63 -5.64
C ASN A 60 -5.11 14.66 -5.34
N THR A 61 -5.09 15.22 -4.13
CA THR A 61 -4.04 16.16 -3.71
C THR A 61 -2.66 15.52 -3.66
N LEU A 62 -2.54 14.26 -3.23
CA LEU A 62 -1.28 13.49 -3.29
C LEU A 62 -0.82 13.31 -4.73
N LEU A 63 -1.73 12.93 -5.62
CA LEU A 63 -1.42 12.74 -7.05
C LEU A 63 -1.01 14.05 -7.73
N ASP A 64 -1.67 15.16 -7.41
CA ASP A 64 -1.26 16.49 -7.90
C ASP A 64 0.16 16.84 -7.46
N ARG A 65 0.52 16.59 -6.19
CA ARG A 65 1.88 16.82 -5.68
C ARG A 65 2.92 15.93 -6.35
N ILE A 66 2.58 14.67 -6.67
CA ILE A 66 3.44 13.75 -7.42
C ILE A 66 3.67 14.32 -8.83
N GLY A 67 2.62 14.78 -9.51
CA GLY A 67 2.73 15.43 -10.82
C GLY A 67 3.55 16.72 -10.80
N TRP A 68 3.42 17.56 -9.76
CA TRP A 68 4.19 18.80 -9.65
C TRP A 68 5.70 18.61 -9.51
N ILE A 69 6.14 17.46 -9.03
CA ILE A 69 7.57 17.09 -9.00
C ILE A 69 8.01 16.31 -10.24
N ASN A 70 7.16 16.21 -11.27
CA ASN A 70 7.38 15.46 -12.51
C ASN A 70 7.67 13.97 -12.31
N ALA A 71 7.10 13.37 -11.28
CA ALA A 71 7.15 11.92 -11.06
C ALA A 71 5.91 11.24 -11.63
N GLU A 72 6.11 10.04 -12.19
CA GLU A 72 5.03 9.13 -12.55
C GLU A 72 4.42 8.46 -11.32
N CYS A 73 3.25 7.85 -11.44
CA CYS A 73 2.60 7.17 -10.33
C CYS A 73 2.03 5.81 -10.73
N ILE A 74 2.30 4.79 -9.90
CA ILE A 74 1.55 3.53 -9.88
C ILE A 74 0.67 3.56 -8.64
N LEU A 75 -0.65 3.52 -8.82
CA LEU A 75 -1.60 3.36 -7.71
C LEU A 75 -1.75 1.88 -7.35
N MET A 76 -2.01 1.61 -6.07
CA MET A 76 -2.33 0.28 -5.60
C MET A 76 -3.63 0.29 -4.81
N THR A 77 -4.52 -0.69 -5.03
CA THR A 77 -5.67 -0.88 -4.13
C THR A 77 -5.23 -1.50 -2.82
N ALA A 78 -5.95 -1.23 -1.73
CA ALA A 78 -5.73 -1.91 -0.45
C ALA A 78 -6.08 -3.40 -0.58
N PRO A 79 -5.26 -4.32 -0.02
CA PRO A 79 -5.55 -5.75 -0.04
C PRO A 79 -6.74 -6.09 0.87
N ARG A 80 -7.28 -7.30 0.71
CA ARG A 80 -8.28 -7.85 1.63
C ARG A 80 -7.66 -8.11 3.01
N PHE A 81 -8.51 -8.30 4.00
CA PHE A 81 -8.15 -8.65 5.38
C PHE A 81 -8.96 -9.86 5.85
N ILE A 82 -8.57 -10.45 6.97
CA ILE A 82 -9.31 -11.52 7.64
C ILE A 82 -10.22 -10.87 8.68
N THR A 83 -11.51 -10.78 8.38
CA THR A 83 -12.51 -10.02 9.17
C THR A 83 -12.52 -10.38 10.63
N ALA A 84 -12.49 -11.67 10.96
CA ALA A 84 -12.51 -12.12 12.36
C ALA A 84 -11.32 -11.57 13.15
N LEU A 85 -10.11 -11.58 12.57
CA LEU A 85 -8.90 -11.06 13.21
C LEU A 85 -8.89 -9.54 13.24
N LEU A 86 -9.39 -8.86 12.19
CA LEU A 86 -9.56 -7.42 12.20
C LEU A 86 -10.45 -6.97 13.36
N LEU A 87 -11.62 -7.61 13.52
CA LEU A 87 -12.58 -7.27 14.57
C LEU A 87 -12.08 -7.61 15.97
N GLU A 88 -11.24 -8.64 16.10
CA GLU A 88 -10.58 -8.95 17.37
C GLU A 88 -9.63 -7.84 17.81
N ASN A 89 -8.83 -7.30 16.86
CA ASN A 89 -7.85 -6.25 17.14
C ASN A 89 -8.48 -4.85 17.22
N TYR A 90 -9.54 -4.60 16.45
CA TYR A 90 -10.17 -3.30 16.30
C TYR A 90 -11.71 -3.41 16.37
N PRO A 91 -12.29 -3.83 17.52
CA PRO A 91 -13.75 -3.99 17.65
C PRO A 91 -14.50 -2.67 17.40
N ASP A 92 -13.89 -1.54 17.69
CA ASP A 92 -14.49 -0.22 17.49
C ASP A 92 -14.73 0.13 16.01
N THR A 93 -14.17 -0.65 15.08
CA THR A 93 -14.45 -0.48 13.65
C THR A 93 -15.92 -0.76 13.30
N LEU A 94 -16.66 -1.45 14.17
CA LEU A 94 -18.12 -1.68 14.03
C LEU A 94 -18.99 -0.46 14.38
N GLN A 95 -18.44 0.60 14.95
CA GLN A 95 -19.19 1.80 15.32
C GLN A 95 -19.58 2.67 14.11
N TYR A 96 -18.96 2.41 12.95
CA TYR A 96 -19.21 3.17 11.73
C TYR A 96 -20.39 2.60 10.94
N SER A 97 -21.03 3.44 10.14
CA SER A 97 -22.27 3.13 9.42
C SER A 97 -22.19 1.99 8.41
N HIS A 98 -20.98 1.66 7.93
CA HIS A 98 -20.72 0.57 6.98
C HIS A 98 -19.82 -0.49 7.63
N SER A 99 -19.97 -1.73 7.22
CA SER A 99 -19.05 -2.81 7.62
C SER A 99 -17.62 -2.51 7.15
N PRO A 100 -16.60 -3.12 7.78
CA PRO A 100 -15.22 -2.96 7.33
C PRO A 100 -15.03 -3.34 5.86
N GLU A 101 -15.71 -4.39 5.38
CA GLU A 101 -15.66 -4.85 3.98
C GLU A 101 -16.28 -3.82 3.03
N GLU A 102 -17.42 -3.23 3.39
CA GLU A 102 -18.06 -2.17 2.60
C GLU A 102 -17.16 -0.94 2.52
N ARG A 103 -16.52 -0.54 3.63
CA ARG A 103 -15.58 0.60 3.63
C ARG A 103 -14.33 0.30 2.79
N LEU A 104 -13.80 -0.93 2.85
CA LEU A 104 -12.70 -1.33 1.97
C LEU A 104 -13.12 -1.33 0.49
N ALA A 105 -14.34 -1.74 0.20
CA ALA A 105 -14.88 -1.69 -1.16
C ALA A 105 -15.01 -0.25 -1.66
N LEU A 106 -15.50 0.67 -0.83
CA LEU A 106 -15.61 2.09 -1.16
C LEU A 106 -14.25 2.71 -1.49
N VAL A 107 -13.23 2.51 -0.65
CA VAL A 107 -11.90 3.05 -0.91
C VAL A 107 -11.28 2.46 -2.17
N ASN A 108 -11.39 1.14 -2.38
CA ASN A 108 -10.83 0.49 -3.55
C ASN A 108 -11.53 0.87 -4.85
N ASN A 109 -12.85 1.09 -4.82
CA ASN A 109 -13.57 1.63 -5.97
C ASN A 109 -13.13 3.06 -6.28
N THR A 110 -12.98 3.91 -5.26
CA THR A 110 -12.45 5.28 -5.43
C THR A 110 -11.04 5.26 -6.05
N ILE A 111 -10.15 4.36 -5.59
CA ILE A 111 -8.80 4.22 -6.18
C ILE A 111 -8.88 3.84 -7.66
N ARG A 112 -9.75 2.87 -8.03
CA ARG A 112 -9.93 2.45 -9.44
C ARG A 112 -10.49 3.57 -10.31
N GLU A 113 -11.48 4.29 -9.80
CA GLU A 113 -12.07 5.45 -10.50
C GLU A 113 -11.04 6.54 -10.74
N VAL A 114 -10.30 6.94 -9.70
CA VAL A 114 -9.26 7.97 -9.79
C VAL A 114 -8.13 7.53 -10.72
N ALA A 115 -7.74 6.26 -10.70
CA ALA A 115 -6.74 5.73 -11.63
C ALA A 115 -7.22 5.86 -13.09
N ALA A 116 -8.47 5.49 -13.35
CA ALA A 116 -9.07 5.59 -14.69
C ALA A 116 -9.24 7.05 -15.16
N GLU A 117 -9.70 7.95 -14.27
CA GLU A 117 -9.90 9.37 -14.57
C GLU A 117 -8.60 10.10 -14.91
N ARG A 118 -7.49 9.66 -14.32
CA ARG A 118 -6.17 10.28 -14.46
C ARG A 118 -5.22 9.52 -15.40
N ASP A 119 -5.71 8.45 -16.02
CA ASP A 119 -4.92 7.55 -16.90
C ASP A 119 -3.66 7.01 -16.20
N LEU A 120 -3.80 6.59 -14.93
CA LEU A 120 -2.72 6.05 -14.11
C LEU A 120 -2.69 4.53 -14.16
N GLU A 121 -1.48 3.97 -14.11
CA GLU A 121 -1.29 2.54 -13.93
C GLU A 121 -1.75 2.07 -12.54
N LEU A 122 -2.48 0.95 -12.52
CA LEU A 122 -3.08 0.40 -11.31
C LEU A 122 -2.60 -1.03 -11.03
N VAL A 123 -2.16 -1.28 -9.81
CA VAL A 123 -1.96 -2.64 -9.27
C VAL A 123 -3.11 -2.96 -8.31
N ASP A 124 -4.02 -3.81 -8.74
CA ASP A 124 -5.20 -4.20 -7.97
C ASP A 124 -4.86 -5.30 -6.94
N LEU A 125 -4.24 -4.90 -5.79
CA LEU A 125 -3.87 -5.82 -4.71
C LEU A 125 -5.09 -6.56 -4.14
N TYR A 126 -6.26 -5.93 -4.12
CA TYR A 126 -7.49 -6.55 -3.66
C TYR A 126 -7.80 -7.84 -4.40
N LYS A 127 -7.50 -7.87 -5.71
CA LYS A 127 -7.72 -9.06 -6.55
C LYS A 127 -6.58 -10.06 -6.51
N ILE A 128 -5.34 -9.57 -6.42
CA ILE A 128 -4.17 -10.45 -6.58
C ILE A 128 -3.66 -11.06 -5.29
N ILE A 129 -3.95 -10.46 -4.13
CA ILE A 129 -3.60 -11.03 -2.83
C ILE A 129 -4.65 -12.08 -2.47
N ASP A 130 -4.30 -13.35 -2.73
CA ASP A 130 -5.17 -14.50 -2.56
C ASP A 130 -4.32 -15.78 -2.42
N PRO A 131 -4.62 -16.69 -1.47
CA PRO A 131 -5.76 -16.67 -0.56
C PRO A 131 -5.65 -15.67 0.60
N VAL A 132 -6.82 -15.24 1.11
CA VAL A 132 -6.98 -14.46 2.35
C VAL A 132 -7.97 -15.18 3.24
N ASP A 133 -7.45 -16.01 4.11
CA ASP A 133 -8.19 -16.88 5.02
C ASP A 133 -7.35 -17.23 6.26
N ASP A 134 -7.84 -18.14 7.13
CA ASP A 134 -7.15 -18.58 8.35
C ASP A 134 -6.13 -19.71 8.11
N SER A 135 -5.85 -20.07 6.86
CA SER A 135 -4.93 -21.17 6.53
C SER A 135 -3.46 -20.74 6.60
N ALA A 136 -2.58 -21.73 6.69
CA ALA A 136 -1.13 -21.52 6.60
C ALA A 136 -0.70 -20.97 5.22
N GLY A 137 -1.49 -21.19 4.18
CA GLY A 137 -1.25 -20.70 2.81
C GLY A 137 -1.73 -19.28 2.54
N SER A 138 -2.42 -18.66 3.50
CA SER A 138 -2.91 -17.29 3.37
C SER A 138 -1.79 -16.29 3.11
N MET A 139 -2.05 -15.29 2.28
CA MET A 139 -1.12 -14.18 2.02
C MET A 139 -1.21 -13.07 3.06
N ILE A 140 -2.15 -13.19 4.02
CA ILE A 140 -2.28 -12.30 5.18
C ILE A 140 -1.81 -13.04 6.42
N LEU A 141 -1.11 -12.32 7.31
CA LEU A 141 -0.61 -12.85 8.57
C LEU A 141 -1.77 -13.32 9.47
N ASN A 142 -1.68 -14.57 9.92
CA ASN A 142 -2.64 -15.20 10.83
C ASN A 142 -1.93 -16.20 11.76
N PRO A 143 -2.61 -16.78 12.74
CA PRO A 143 -1.98 -17.74 13.66
C PRO A 143 -1.38 -18.97 12.98
N ALA A 144 -1.95 -19.44 11.86
CA ALA A 144 -1.49 -20.65 11.18
C ALA A 144 -0.18 -20.46 10.42
N ASN A 145 0.12 -19.23 9.95
CA ASN A 145 1.32 -18.95 9.14
C ASN A 145 2.41 -18.14 9.86
N SER A 146 2.11 -17.50 10.99
CA SER A 146 3.03 -16.58 11.65
C SER A 146 2.94 -16.57 13.19
N ASN A 147 2.05 -17.38 13.79
CA ASN A 147 1.66 -17.30 15.21
C ASN A 147 1.15 -15.89 15.63
N ARG A 148 0.69 -15.06 14.68
CA ARG A 148 0.17 -13.70 14.92
C ARG A 148 -1.32 -13.65 14.67
N ARG A 149 -2.05 -13.04 15.59
CA ARG A 149 -3.49 -12.75 15.42
C ARG A 149 -3.62 -11.37 14.76
N ASP A 150 -3.12 -11.25 13.52
CA ASP A 150 -3.02 -9.96 12.82
C ASP A 150 -4.21 -9.71 11.88
N GLY A 151 -4.33 -10.49 10.81
CA GLY A 151 -5.44 -10.41 9.85
C GLY A 151 -5.38 -9.30 8.82
N MET A 152 -4.35 -8.43 8.82
CA MET A 152 -4.25 -7.25 7.95
C MET A 152 -2.96 -7.16 7.14
N HIS A 153 -1.82 -7.53 7.73
CA HIS A 153 -0.53 -7.35 7.09
C HIS A 153 -0.14 -8.54 6.22
N LEU A 154 0.64 -8.25 5.18
CA LEU A 154 1.07 -9.25 4.21
C LEU A 154 2.12 -10.19 4.79
N THR A 155 2.02 -11.47 4.44
CA THR A 155 3.12 -12.45 4.60
C THR A 155 4.29 -12.10 3.66
N ALA A 156 5.41 -12.81 3.78
CA ALA A 156 6.51 -12.69 2.81
C ALA A 156 6.05 -13.01 1.38
N ASP A 157 5.17 -14.01 1.20
CA ASP A 157 4.62 -14.36 -0.11
C ASP A 157 3.66 -13.29 -0.64
N GLY A 158 2.82 -12.69 0.23
CA GLY A 158 2.00 -11.53 -0.12
C GLY A 158 2.86 -10.35 -0.59
N ASN A 159 3.97 -10.06 0.12
CA ASN A 159 4.91 -9.03 -0.29
C ASN A 159 5.61 -9.34 -1.62
N ARG A 160 5.99 -10.61 -1.88
CA ARG A 160 6.54 -11.03 -3.18
C ARG A 160 5.55 -10.84 -4.31
N LYS A 161 4.29 -11.19 -4.06
CA LYS A 161 3.22 -11.04 -5.06
C LYS A 161 2.95 -9.56 -5.38
N ALA A 162 2.91 -8.69 -4.36
CA ALA A 162 2.78 -7.25 -4.52
C ALA A 162 3.97 -6.65 -5.31
N ALA A 163 5.21 -6.96 -4.91
CA ALA A 163 6.42 -6.50 -5.60
C ALA A 163 6.46 -6.96 -7.05
N GLY A 164 6.16 -8.23 -7.32
CA GLY A 164 6.11 -8.79 -8.68
C GLY A 164 5.05 -8.12 -9.55
N ALA A 165 3.93 -7.70 -8.98
CA ALA A 165 2.90 -6.95 -9.72
C ALA A 165 3.37 -5.53 -10.07
N VAL A 166 3.98 -4.81 -9.13
CA VAL A 166 4.59 -3.50 -9.39
C VAL A 166 5.71 -3.62 -10.44
N TYR A 167 6.58 -4.63 -10.31
CA TYR A 167 7.67 -4.86 -11.27
C TYR A 167 7.16 -5.07 -12.70
N ARG A 168 6.08 -5.84 -12.90
CA ARG A 168 5.48 -6.02 -14.24
C ARG A 168 4.94 -4.73 -14.84
N VAL A 169 4.33 -3.86 -14.03
CA VAL A 169 3.87 -2.54 -14.50
C VAL A 169 5.08 -1.66 -14.83
N TRP A 170 6.07 -1.60 -13.94
CA TRP A 170 7.29 -0.87 -14.18
C TRP A 170 7.99 -1.32 -15.48
N GLN A 171 8.15 -2.62 -15.69
CA GLN A 171 8.79 -3.18 -16.88
C GLN A 171 8.08 -2.80 -18.17
N ARG A 172 6.75 -2.73 -18.15
CA ARG A 172 5.93 -2.38 -19.32
C ARG A 172 5.91 -0.89 -19.61
N CYS A 173 5.80 -0.05 -18.56
CA CYS A 173 5.45 1.36 -18.72
C CYS A 173 6.54 2.33 -18.26
N PHE A 174 7.45 1.91 -17.36
CA PHE A 174 8.35 2.80 -16.63
C PHE A 174 9.79 2.30 -16.55
N SER A 175 10.24 1.48 -17.50
CA SER A 175 11.57 0.82 -17.45
C SER A 175 12.76 1.79 -17.50
N ASP A 176 12.53 3.04 -17.84
CA ASP A 176 13.48 4.15 -17.83
C ASP A 176 13.47 4.96 -16.52
N ARG A 177 12.62 4.60 -15.55
CA ARG A 177 12.49 5.27 -14.24
C ARG A 177 13.38 4.56 -13.22
N HIS A 178 14.34 5.27 -12.65
CA HIS A 178 15.42 4.68 -11.85
C HIS A 178 15.32 4.99 -10.35
N THR A 179 14.70 6.11 -9.98
CA THR A 179 14.50 6.52 -8.59
C THR A 179 13.03 6.31 -8.21
N ILE A 180 12.76 5.30 -7.39
CA ILE A 180 11.42 4.87 -7.04
C ILE A 180 11.16 5.09 -5.56
N VAL A 181 10.09 5.77 -5.20
CA VAL A 181 9.60 5.90 -3.83
C VAL A 181 8.33 5.08 -3.65
N CYS A 182 8.38 4.08 -2.75
CA CYS A 182 7.19 3.36 -2.31
C CYS A 182 6.59 4.11 -1.12
N LEU A 183 5.50 4.85 -1.34
CA LEU A 183 4.82 5.69 -0.36
C LEU A 183 3.58 4.97 0.17
N GLY A 184 3.39 4.97 1.49
CA GLY A 184 2.21 4.31 2.08
C GLY A 184 2.27 4.16 3.59
N ASP A 185 1.50 3.23 4.10
CA ASP A 185 1.31 2.94 5.51
C ASP A 185 2.14 1.72 6.00
N SER A 186 1.59 0.98 6.95
CA SER A 186 2.18 -0.24 7.52
C SER A 186 2.41 -1.36 6.50
N LEU A 187 1.60 -1.44 5.45
CA LEU A 187 1.76 -2.41 4.37
C LEU A 187 3.01 -2.13 3.55
N THR A 188 3.26 -0.85 3.24
CA THR A 188 4.49 -0.41 2.57
C THR A 188 5.70 -0.52 3.49
N TYR A 189 5.55 -0.15 4.76
CA TYR A 189 6.60 -0.33 5.77
C TYR A 189 7.03 -1.80 5.91
N GLY A 190 6.11 -2.73 5.68
CA GLY A 190 6.32 -4.17 5.84
C GLY A 190 6.33 -4.57 7.30
N VAL A 191 5.31 -4.18 8.06
CA VAL A 191 5.17 -4.54 9.48
C VAL A 191 5.30 -6.05 9.64
N TYR A 192 6.06 -6.47 10.65
CA TYR A 192 6.43 -7.85 10.97
C TYR A 192 7.38 -8.55 9.99
N MET A 193 7.74 -7.95 8.87
CA MET A 193 8.68 -8.55 7.93
C MET A 193 10.15 -8.29 8.34
N PRO A 194 11.06 -9.24 8.09
CA PRO A 194 12.49 -8.96 8.13
C PRO A 194 12.84 -7.76 7.24
N GLY A 195 13.60 -6.81 7.77
CA GLY A 195 13.96 -5.59 7.05
C GLY A 195 12.84 -4.54 6.95
N LYS A 196 11.81 -4.60 7.80
CA LYS A 196 10.72 -3.61 7.86
C LYS A 196 11.25 -2.16 7.85
N GLY A 197 10.58 -1.28 7.11
CA GLY A 197 10.97 0.12 6.93
C GLY A 197 12.14 0.31 5.97
N SER A 198 12.65 -0.76 5.36
CA SER A 198 13.77 -0.73 4.43
C SER A 198 13.34 -1.15 3.02
N ALA A 199 14.08 -0.65 2.01
CA ALA A 199 14.07 -1.14 0.65
C ALA A 199 15.41 -1.80 0.27
N LYS A 200 16.19 -2.26 1.24
CA LYS A 200 17.38 -3.07 0.94
C LYS A 200 16.95 -4.36 0.23
N PRO A 201 17.74 -4.90 -0.72
CA PRO A 201 17.35 -6.08 -1.52
C PRO A 201 17.11 -7.36 -0.70
N ASP A 202 17.64 -7.44 0.52
CA ASP A 202 17.45 -8.55 1.47
C ASP A 202 16.21 -8.39 2.36
N ALA A 203 15.54 -7.24 2.33
CA ALA A 203 14.31 -7.02 3.08
C ALA A 203 13.12 -7.76 2.45
N LEU A 204 12.30 -8.41 3.28
CA LEU A 204 11.08 -9.11 2.85
C LEU A 204 9.84 -8.20 2.78
N THR A 205 10.05 -6.90 2.67
CA THR A 205 9.01 -5.90 2.36
C THR A 205 8.83 -5.82 0.85
N TYR A 206 7.65 -5.43 0.35
CA TYR A 206 7.51 -5.30 -1.12
C TYR A 206 8.47 -4.27 -1.72
N PRO A 207 8.83 -3.14 -1.07
CA PRO A 207 9.86 -2.25 -1.60
C PRO A 207 11.25 -2.89 -1.68
N GLY A 208 11.63 -3.72 -0.68
CA GLY A 208 12.92 -4.42 -0.69
C GLY A 208 12.98 -5.50 -1.78
N ILE A 209 11.89 -6.27 -1.93
CA ILE A 209 11.78 -7.28 -2.99
C ILE A 209 11.77 -6.61 -4.37
N LEU A 210 11.09 -5.46 -4.53
CA LEU A 210 11.13 -4.68 -5.77
C LEU A 210 12.55 -4.22 -6.09
N ALA A 211 13.29 -3.71 -5.10
CA ALA A 211 14.69 -3.32 -5.27
C ALA A 211 15.58 -4.50 -5.74
N ASN A 212 15.32 -5.71 -5.22
CA ASN A 212 16.02 -6.92 -5.66
C ASN A 212 15.65 -7.35 -7.09
N LEU A 213 14.41 -7.13 -7.52
CA LEU A 213 13.96 -7.46 -8.88
C LEU A 213 14.52 -6.50 -9.93
N LEU A 214 14.85 -5.27 -9.52
CA LEU A 214 15.34 -4.20 -10.40
C LEU A 214 16.85 -4.23 -10.59
N ASN A 215 17.63 -4.84 -9.67
CA ASN A 215 19.09 -4.89 -9.66
C ASN A 215 19.62 -6.31 -9.82
#